data_76d57111e2e1dd85084a5e3646ba3104
#
_entry.id   76d57111e2e1dd85084a5e3646ba3104
#
_cell.length_a   1.000
_cell.length_b   1.000
_cell.length_c   1.000
_cell.angle_alpha   90.00
_cell.angle_beta   90.00
_cell.angle_gamma   90.00
#
_symmetry.space_group_name_H-M   'P 1'
#
loop_
_entity.id
_entity.type
_entity.pdbx_description
1 polymer ?
#
loop_
_entity_poly.entity_id
_entity_poly.type
_entity_poly.pdbx_seq_one_letter_code
_entity_poly.pdbx_strand_id
1 'polypeptide(L)'
;MRALLRRLPRRPRHQRRSWTVAALLAAVALLASGLTALTASGAESGCRVDYTVNQWTGGYTAQLKITNLGPALTGWRLTWTHAGDQQVTSAWNATVTQTGSSVVAVNTNWNGALATGGTADFGLQGTWRTSAPTPSDFALNGVPCAVNGTPPPTTPPPTTPPPTTPPPAADCDGSAVICTDFEDQTGSAPSGDWRFTAPDCQGTGTAAVDTAVAHSGSRSVRVDGKAGYCNHAFVSSTADLSAVGPVMYVRMWVRHTTALPSAHVTFVSLPDSSQGGRSLRVGGQNGALQWNRESDDATLPAQSPAGVALSRPLPTGSWQCLRFAIDTTAPGLDTWLGTEQVPGLHADGVPTQDIDQQWLARTTPPRPTALRLGWESYGSGDDTLWFDDVAVDSSPIGC
;
A
#
# COMPACT_ATOMS: atom_id res chain seq x y z
N MET A 1 -71.21 -36.17 0.35
CA MET A 1 -71.88 -36.11 -0.98
C MET A 1 -70.80 -36.13 -2.06
N ARG A 2 -70.89 -37.14 -2.88
CA ARG A 2 -70.33 -37.37 -4.23
C ARG A 2 -68.90 -36.96 -4.58
N ALA A 3 -68.06 -37.98 -4.64
CA ALA A 3 -66.82 -38.12 -5.39
C ALA A 3 -67.00 -37.91 -6.90
N LEU A 4 -65.99 -37.35 -7.55
CA LEU A 4 -65.79 -37.48 -9.00
C LEU A 4 -64.34 -37.81 -9.26
N LEU A 5 -64.11 -39.08 -9.52
CA LEU A 5 -62.91 -39.67 -10.12
C LEU A 5 -62.77 -39.17 -11.57
N ARG A 6 -61.63 -38.63 -11.95
CA ARG A 6 -61.22 -38.52 -13.36
C ARG A 6 -60.00 -39.36 -13.67
N ARG A 7 -60.18 -40.21 -14.63
CA ARG A 7 -59.29 -41.25 -15.16
C ARG A 7 -58.08 -40.63 -15.90
N LEU A 8 -56.94 -41.24 -15.73
CA LEU A 8 -55.72 -41.04 -16.54
C LEU A 8 -55.82 -41.86 -17.84
N PRO A 9 -55.37 -41.34 -19.00
CA PRO A 9 -55.19 -42.16 -20.20
C PRO A 9 -53.81 -42.82 -20.24
N ARG A 10 -53.81 -44.09 -20.73
CA ARG A 10 -52.67 -44.94 -20.93
C ARG A 10 -51.79 -44.47 -22.09
N ARG A 11 -50.48 -44.54 -21.92
CA ARG A 11 -49.44 -44.38 -22.97
C ARG A 11 -49.34 -45.65 -23.82
N PRO A 12 -49.14 -45.54 -25.17
CA PRO A 12 -48.73 -46.67 -25.98
C PRO A 12 -47.21 -46.85 -25.92
N ARG A 13 -46.79 -48.11 -25.78
CA ARG A 13 -45.44 -48.59 -26.05
C ARG A 13 -45.29 -48.71 -27.56
N HIS A 14 -44.23 -48.10 -28.15
CA HIS A 14 -43.35 -48.66 -29.20
C HIS A 14 -42.52 -47.52 -29.79
N GLN A 15 -41.22 -47.55 -29.53
CA GLN A 15 -40.13 -47.52 -30.54
C GLN A 15 -38.81 -47.31 -29.81
N ARG A 16 -38.19 -48.42 -29.45
CA ARG A 16 -36.75 -48.47 -29.23
C ARG A 16 -36.18 -49.07 -30.52
N ARG A 17 -35.45 -48.27 -31.29
CA ARG A 17 -34.30 -48.69 -32.16
C ARG A 17 -33.89 -47.48 -33.00
N SER A 18 -32.56 -47.23 -33.00
CA SER A 18 -31.82 -46.31 -33.87
C SER A 18 -31.45 -44.94 -33.30
N TRP A 19 -30.73 -44.94 -32.17
CA TRP A 19 -29.99 -43.71 -31.75
C TRP A 19 -28.59 -44.02 -31.14
N THR A 20 -27.94 -45.11 -31.58
CA THR A 20 -26.61 -45.48 -31.03
C THR A 20 -25.45 -45.34 -32.04
N VAL A 21 -25.65 -44.74 -33.21
CA VAL A 21 -24.57 -44.52 -34.19
C VAL A 21 -24.25 -43.05 -34.43
N ALA A 22 -25.10 -42.12 -34.01
CA ALA A 22 -24.83 -40.70 -34.19
C ALA A 22 -24.06 -40.00 -33.04
N ALA A 23 -23.81 -40.69 -31.93
CA ALA A 23 -23.14 -40.13 -30.75
C ALA A 23 -21.61 -40.34 -30.73
N LEU A 24 -21.04 -41.13 -31.65
CA LEU A 24 -19.60 -41.42 -31.69
C LEU A 24 -18.82 -40.60 -32.73
N LEU A 25 -19.47 -39.80 -33.56
CA LEU A 25 -18.80 -38.89 -34.50
C LEU A 25 -18.80 -37.44 -34.08
N ALA A 26 -19.51 -37.07 -33.03
CA ALA A 26 -19.49 -35.70 -32.44
C ALA A 26 -18.43 -35.51 -31.35
N ALA A 27 -17.81 -36.57 -30.85
CA ALA A 27 -16.80 -36.49 -29.78
C ALA A 27 -15.36 -36.33 -30.29
N VAL A 28 -15.08 -36.47 -31.58
CA VAL A 28 -13.73 -36.32 -32.16
C VAL A 28 -13.52 -34.93 -32.79
N ALA A 29 -14.58 -34.19 -33.04
CA ALA A 29 -14.49 -32.82 -33.60
C ALA A 29 -14.33 -31.69 -32.56
N LEU A 30 -14.34 -32.00 -31.26
CA LEU A 30 -14.25 -31.01 -30.15
C LEU A 30 -12.86 -30.97 -29.48
N LEU A 31 -11.88 -31.70 -29.98
CA LEU A 31 -10.50 -31.71 -29.45
C LEU A 31 -9.47 -30.97 -30.32
N ALA A 32 -9.90 -30.29 -31.37
CA ALA A 32 -9.00 -29.59 -32.29
C ALA A 32 -9.19 -28.08 -32.36
N SER A 33 -9.90 -27.46 -31.42
CA SER A 33 -10.06 -26.00 -31.39
C SER A 33 -9.94 -25.46 -29.98
N GLY A 34 -8.77 -25.02 -29.62
CA GLY A 34 -8.63 -24.34 -28.35
C GLY A 34 -7.23 -24.15 -27.80
N LEU A 35 -6.19 -24.08 -28.62
CA LEU A 35 -5.01 -23.30 -28.23
C LEU A 35 -5.12 -21.89 -28.82
N THR A 36 -6.07 -21.10 -28.33
CA THR A 36 -5.89 -19.66 -28.35
C THR A 36 -4.82 -19.37 -27.32
N ALA A 37 -3.61 -19.03 -27.80
CA ALA A 37 -2.62 -18.39 -26.97
C ALA A 37 -3.32 -17.19 -26.31
N LEU A 38 -3.53 -17.25 -24.99
CA LEU A 38 -3.77 -16.08 -24.17
C LEU A 38 -2.51 -15.24 -24.34
N THR A 39 -2.54 -14.29 -25.27
CA THR A 39 -1.59 -13.18 -25.22
C THR A 39 -1.79 -12.56 -23.87
N ALA A 40 -0.79 -12.71 -22.99
CA ALA A 40 -0.71 -11.94 -21.78
C ALA A 40 -0.82 -10.46 -22.20
N SER A 41 -1.97 -9.84 -21.98
CA SER A 41 -2.08 -8.39 -22.01
C SER A 41 -1.10 -7.90 -20.98
N GLY A 42 0.02 -7.31 -21.43
CA GLY A 42 0.89 -6.56 -20.53
C GLY A 42 0.00 -5.60 -19.75
N ALA A 43 0.22 -5.50 -18.45
CA ALA A 43 -0.51 -4.56 -17.60
C ALA A 43 -0.48 -3.19 -18.29
N GLU A 44 -1.65 -2.69 -18.70
CA GLU A 44 -1.73 -1.35 -19.28
C GLU A 44 -1.26 -0.38 -18.19
N SER A 45 -0.18 0.36 -18.49
CA SER A 45 0.32 1.38 -17.57
C SER A 45 -0.79 2.39 -17.32
N GLY A 46 -1.06 2.70 -16.04
CA GLY A 46 -2.12 3.65 -15.66
C GLY A 46 -1.89 5.07 -16.18
N CYS A 47 -0.76 5.33 -16.84
CA CYS A 47 -0.38 6.63 -17.39
C CYS A 47 0.69 6.50 -18.49
N ARG A 48 0.83 7.57 -19.28
CA ARG A 48 1.93 7.78 -20.21
C ARG A 48 2.53 9.16 -20.01
N VAL A 49 3.85 9.25 -20.10
CA VAL A 49 4.60 10.50 -20.13
C VAL A 49 5.37 10.59 -21.43
N ASP A 50 5.06 11.60 -22.25
CA ASP A 50 5.85 11.94 -23.40
C ASP A 50 6.86 13.02 -22.96
N TYR A 51 8.16 12.67 -22.91
CA TYR A 51 9.25 13.52 -22.46
C TYR A 51 10.08 13.95 -23.67
N THR A 52 10.10 15.24 -23.96
CA THR A 52 10.91 15.84 -25.06
C THR A 52 11.90 16.80 -24.43
N VAL A 53 13.18 16.58 -24.72
CA VAL A 53 14.27 17.39 -24.19
C VAL A 53 15.06 18.09 -25.31
N ASN A 54 15.45 19.33 -25.07
CA ASN A 54 16.45 20.04 -25.85
C ASN A 54 17.63 20.35 -24.92
N GLN A 55 18.83 19.86 -25.26
CA GLN A 55 20.04 19.97 -24.44
C GLN A 55 21.12 20.78 -25.17
N TRP A 56 21.88 21.53 -24.39
CA TRP A 56 23.10 22.24 -24.80
C TRP A 56 24.15 22.13 -23.70
N THR A 57 25.36 22.52 -23.93
CA THR A 57 26.42 22.47 -22.92
C THR A 57 26.03 23.20 -21.66
N GLY A 58 25.90 22.46 -20.58
CA GLY A 58 25.58 22.98 -19.23
C GLY A 58 24.12 23.26 -18.97
N GLY A 59 23.19 23.00 -19.90
CA GLY A 59 21.78 23.26 -19.68
C GLY A 59 20.84 22.44 -20.54
N TYR A 60 19.56 22.44 -20.18
CA TYR A 60 18.49 21.78 -20.93
C TYR A 60 17.14 22.44 -20.68
N THR A 61 16.22 22.25 -21.60
CA THR A 61 14.79 22.41 -21.40
C THR A 61 14.10 21.07 -21.66
N ALA A 62 13.08 20.75 -20.90
CA ALA A 62 12.25 19.58 -21.13
C ALA A 62 10.77 19.98 -21.17
N GLN A 63 10.05 19.38 -22.10
CA GLN A 63 8.59 19.45 -22.20
C GLN A 63 8.04 18.06 -21.84
N LEU A 64 7.10 18.04 -20.92
CA LEU A 64 6.45 16.82 -20.46
C LEU A 64 4.96 16.90 -20.74
N LYS A 65 4.41 15.84 -21.31
CA LYS A 65 2.98 15.63 -21.48
C LYS A 65 2.56 14.37 -20.74
N ILE A 66 1.74 14.55 -19.73
CA ILE A 66 1.12 13.45 -18.99
C ILE A 66 -0.18 13.06 -19.72
N THR A 67 -0.42 11.76 -19.90
CA THR A 67 -1.72 11.22 -20.29
C THR A 67 -2.19 10.28 -19.19
N ASN A 68 -3.33 10.55 -18.58
CA ASN A 68 -3.96 9.67 -17.59
C ASN A 68 -4.69 8.52 -18.32
N LEU A 69 -4.25 7.29 -18.16
CA LEU A 69 -4.89 6.09 -18.71
C LEU A 69 -5.73 5.34 -17.66
N GLY A 70 -5.64 5.76 -16.39
CA GLY A 70 -6.40 5.23 -15.26
C GLY A 70 -7.69 6.01 -14.99
N PRO A 71 -8.28 5.82 -13.81
CA PRO A 71 -9.47 6.58 -13.35
C PRO A 71 -9.22 8.08 -13.35
N ALA A 72 -10.31 8.88 -13.41
CA ALA A 72 -10.24 10.33 -13.38
C ALA A 72 -9.56 10.84 -12.10
N LEU A 73 -8.67 11.83 -12.26
CA LEU A 73 -7.91 12.45 -11.18
C LEU A 73 -8.45 13.87 -10.93
N THR A 74 -8.49 14.30 -9.68
CA THR A 74 -8.79 15.68 -9.28
C THR A 74 -7.51 16.52 -9.07
N GLY A 75 -6.36 15.85 -8.96
CA GLY A 75 -5.04 16.44 -8.87
C GLY A 75 -3.99 15.41 -9.29
N TRP A 76 -2.83 15.89 -9.77
CA TRP A 76 -1.77 15.00 -10.18
C TRP A 76 -0.43 15.42 -9.57
N ARG A 77 0.37 14.39 -9.28
CA ARG A 77 1.75 14.47 -8.85
C ARG A 77 2.57 13.50 -9.70
N LEU A 78 3.52 14.02 -10.46
CA LEU A 78 4.46 13.25 -11.25
C LEU A 78 5.81 13.22 -10.53
N THR A 79 6.39 12.04 -10.39
CA THR A 79 7.72 11.83 -9.79
C THR A 79 8.64 11.14 -10.79
N TRP A 80 9.94 11.43 -10.72
CA TRP A 80 11.00 10.75 -11.46
C TRP A 80 12.36 10.99 -10.79
N THR A 81 13.36 10.23 -11.24
CA THR A 81 14.74 10.37 -10.77
C THR A 81 15.64 10.81 -11.91
N HIS A 82 16.47 11.82 -11.71
CA HIS A 82 17.56 12.14 -12.62
C HIS A 82 18.70 11.12 -12.40
N ALA A 83 19.06 10.39 -13.45
CA ALA A 83 20.18 9.44 -13.40
C ALA A 83 21.55 10.13 -13.57
N GLY A 84 21.57 11.42 -13.92
CA GLY A 84 22.76 12.26 -13.98
C GLY A 84 22.77 13.34 -12.90
N ASP A 85 23.51 14.39 -13.15
CA ASP A 85 23.66 15.53 -12.23
C ASP A 85 22.79 16.74 -12.62
N GLN A 86 21.65 16.48 -13.27
CA GLN A 86 20.68 17.49 -13.66
C GLN A 86 20.11 18.22 -12.45
N GLN A 87 19.99 19.55 -12.55
CA GLN A 87 19.32 20.39 -11.57
C GLN A 87 18.24 21.22 -12.24
N VAL A 88 17.00 21.15 -11.75
CA VAL A 88 15.89 21.99 -12.21
C VAL A 88 16.09 23.41 -11.67
N THR A 89 16.03 24.40 -12.54
CA THR A 89 16.17 25.82 -12.19
C THR A 89 14.88 26.61 -12.29
N SER A 90 13.97 26.18 -13.17
CA SER A 90 12.63 26.78 -13.32
C SER A 90 11.67 25.79 -13.94
N ALA A 91 10.37 26.04 -13.75
CA ALA A 91 9.30 25.26 -14.35
C ALA A 91 8.10 26.14 -14.70
N TRP A 92 7.26 25.70 -15.63
CA TRP A 92 6.00 26.35 -15.98
C TRP A 92 4.89 25.30 -16.11
N ASN A 93 3.66 25.69 -15.79
CA ASN A 93 2.46 24.85 -15.75
C ASN A 93 2.50 23.72 -14.70
N ALA A 94 3.51 23.69 -13.83
CA ALA A 94 3.61 22.81 -12.67
C ALA A 94 4.45 23.50 -11.58
N THR A 95 4.24 23.12 -10.33
CA THR A 95 5.19 23.39 -9.25
C THR A 95 6.16 22.24 -9.19
N VAL A 96 7.45 22.50 -9.40
CA VAL A 96 8.49 21.47 -9.42
C VAL A 96 9.45 21.68 -8.25
N THR A 97 9.73 20.62 -7.52
CA THR A 97 10.72 20.58 -6.44
C THR A 97 11.71 19.46 -6.73
N GLN A 98 12.97 19.66 -6.36
CA GLN A 98 14.02 18.66 -6.49
C GLN A 98 14.80 18.54 -5.19
N THR A 99 15.03 17.30 -4.76
CA THR A 99 15.88 16.95 -3.61
C THR A 99 16.86 15.88 -4.06
N GLY A 100 18.15 16.25 -4.13
CA GLY A 100 19.15 15.37 -4.74
C GLY A 100 18.80 15.06 -6.20
N SER A 101 18.70 13.77 -6.53
CA SER A 101 18.28 13.31 -7.87
C SER A 101 16.74 13.17 -8.01
N SER A 102 15.99 13.15 -6.93
CA SER A 102 14.53 12.96 -6.96
C SER A 102 13.81 14.26 -7.32
N VAL A 103 12.91 14.20 -8.29
CA VAL A 103 12.12 15.34 -8.77
C VAL A 103 10.65 15.06 -8.64
N VAL A 104 9.92 16.07 -8.20
CA VAL A 104 8.47 16.04 -8.01
C VAL A 104 7.86 17.23 -8.73
N ALA A 105 6.90 16.98 -9.62
CA ALA A 105 6.06 17.98 -10.24
C ALA A 105 4.61 17.80 -9.75
N VAL A 106 3.97 18.90 -9.36
CA VAL A 106 2.58 18.92 -8.91
C VAL A 106 1.79 19.88 -9.78
N ASN A 107 0.53 19.57 -10.05
CA ASN A 107 -0.36 20.44 -10.81
C ASN A 107 -0.50 21.83 -10.20
N THR A 108 -0.82 22.79 -11.05
CA THR A 108 -1.29 24.10 -10.63
C THR A 108 -2.81 24.07 -10.33
N ASN A 109 -3.36 25.15 -9.84
CA ASN A 109 -4.78 25.24 -9.48
C ASN A 109 -5.77 25.06 -10.66
N TRP A 110 -5.32 25.09 -11.90
CA TRP A 110 -6.18 25.06 -13.10
C TRP A 110 -6.01 23.79 -13.96
N ASN A 111 -4.95 22.99 -13.77
CA ASN A 111 -4.67 21.80 -14.61
C ASN A 111 -4.64 20.49 -13.83
N GLY A 112 -5.18 20.45 -12.62
CA GLY A 112 -5.15 19.27 -11.76
C GLY A 112 -6.13 18.18 -12.19
N ALA A 113 -7.30 18.53 -12.73
CA ALA A 113 -8.32 17.56 -13.11
C ALA A 113 -7.95 16.88 -14.44
N LEU A 114 -7.75 15.54 -14.39
CA LEU A 114 -7.46 14.72 -15.57
C LEU A 114 -8.48 13.58 -15.66
N ALA A 115 -9.42 13.66 -16.60
CA ALA A 115 -10.27 12.52 -16.93
C ALA A 115 -9.44 11.34 -17.46
N THR A 116 -10.02 10.16 -17.54
CA THR A 116 -9.43 9.03 -18.27
C THR A 116 -9.18 9.46 -19.73
N GLY A 117 -7.95 9.30 -20.23
CA GLY A 117 -7.49 9.82 -21.52
C GLY A 117 -7.15 11.31 -21.51
N GLY A 118 -7.40 12.03 -20.42
CA GLY A 118 -7.07 13.44 -20.25
C GLY A 118 -5.56 13.68 -20.16
N THR A 119 -5.13 14.91 -20.54
CA THR A 119 -3.70 15.26 -20.60
C THR A 119 -3.40 16.54 -19.83
N ALA A 120 -2.18 16.62 -19.28
CA ALA A 120 -1.58 17.86 -18.78
C ALA A 120 -0.18 18.04 -19.38
N ASP A 121 0.13 19.28 -19.75
CA ASP A 121 1.41 19.65 -20.31
C ASP A 121 2.11 20.64 -19.38
N PHE A 122 3.39 20.39 -19.08
CA PHE A 122 4.24 21.32 -18.35
C PHE A 122 5.68 21.23 -18.86
N GLY A 123 6.48 22.20 -18.51
CA GLY A 123 7.88 22.17 -18.89
C GLY A 123 8.79 22.65 -17.78
N LEU A 124 10.06 22.37 -17.95
CA LEU A 124 11.11 22.78 -17.01
C LEU A 124 12.39 23.15 -17.76
N GLN A 125 13.20 23.97 -17.10
CA GLN A 125 14.55 24.28 -17.48
C GLN A 125 15.49 23.87 -16.36
N GLY A 126 16.68 23.41 -16.72
CA GLY A 126 17.67 22.99 -15.75
C GLY A 126 19.10 23.09 -16.29
N THR A 127 20.02 22.75 -15.40
CA THR A 127 21.46 22.68 -15.68
C THR A 127 21.98 21.27 -15.44
N TRP A 128 23.13 20.98 -16.02
CA TRP A 128 23.92 19.77 -15.77
C TRP A 128 25.41 20.07 -15.97
N ARG A 129 26.30 19.24 -15.38
CA ARG A 129 27.75 19.41 -15.49
C ARG A 129 28.43 18.22 -16.17
N THR A 130 28.04 17.01 -15.80
CA THR A 130 28.72 15.77 -16.25
C THR A 130 27.84 14.99 -17.23
N SER A 131 26.56 14.81 -16.91
CA SER A 131 25.62 14.05 -17.75
C SER A 131 24.17 14.44 -17.49
N ALA A 132 23.36 14.34 -18.53
CA ALA A 132 21.92 14.61 -18.48
C ALA A 132 21.13 13.54 -19.25
N PRO A 133 21.13 12.27 -18.80
CA PRO A 133 20.35 11.22 -19.44
C PRO A 133 18.84 11.47 -19.27
N THR A 134 18.05 10.99 -20.25
CA THR A 134 16.60 11.05 -20.17
C THR A 134 16.08 10.17 -19.05
N PRO A 135 15.24 10.69 -18.13
CA PRO A 135 14.60 9.86 -17.11
C PRO A 135 13.66 8.82 -17.72
N SER A 136 13.51 7.67 -17.06
CA SER A 136 12.67 6.56 -17.53
C SER A 136 11.73 5.99 -16.45
N ASP A 137 11.79 6.49 -15.22
CA ASP A 137 11.10 6.00 -14.04
C ASP A 137 9.94 6.90 -13.60
N PHE A 138 9.23 7.50 -14.55
CA PHE A 138 8.09 8.37 -14.22
C PHE A 138 6.95 7.60 -13.54
N ALA A 139 6.39 8.19 -12.48
CA ALA A 139 5.20 7.68 -11.80
C ALA A 139 4.19 8.81 -11.56
N LEU A 140 2.93 8.59 -11.95
CA LEU A 140 1.81 9.50 -11.75
C LEU A 140 1.00 9.04 -10.53
N ASN A 141 0.95 9.86 -9.49
CA ASN A 141 0.32 9.51 -8.20
C ASN A 141 0.79 8.13 -7.69
N GLY A 142 2.07 7.81 -7.89
CA GLY A 142 2.67 6.54 -7.49
C GLY A 142 2.50 5.38 -8.48
N VAL A 143 1.74 5.55 -9.57
CA VAL A 143 1.56 4.52 -10.61
C VAL A 143 2.61 4.71 -11.70
N PRO A 144 3.44 3.70 -12.01
CA PRO A 144 4.44 3.78 -13.08
C PRO A 144 3.83 4.07 -14.43
N CYS A 145 4.44 5.02 -15.18
CA CYS A 145 3.99 5.45 -16.50
C CYS A 145 4.84 4.85 -17.63
N ALA A 146 4.21 4.58 -18.76
CA ALA A 146 4.93 4.40 -20.02
C ALA A 146 5.63 5.70 -20.42
N VAL A 147 6.85 5.63 -20.93
CA VAL A 147 7.64 6.79 -21.34
C VAL A 147 7.85 6.78 -22.85
N ASN A 148 7.47 7.85 -23.54
CA ASN A 148 7.60 7.98 -25.00
C ASN A 148 7.07 6.77 -25.79
N GLY A 149 5.96 6.18 -25.33
CA GLY A 149 5.38 4.98 -25.93
C GLY A 149 6.10 3.67 -25.60
N THR A 150 7.20 3.71 -24.88
CA THR A 150 7.85 2.51 -24.33
C THR A 150 7.14 2.19 -23.01
N PRO A 151 6.62 0.96 -22.83
CA PRO A 151 6.08 0.55 -21.52
C PRO A 151 7.11 0.83 -20.42
N PRO A 152 6.66 1.09 -19.18
CA PRO A 152 7.57 1.16 -18.05
C PRO A 152 8.52 -0.04 -18.13
N PRO A 153 9.79 0.09 -17.76
CA PRO A 153 10.66 -1.07 -17.66
C PRO A 153 9.91 -2.08 -16.78
N THR A 154 9.34 -3.08 -17.45
CA THR A 154 8.83 -4.24 -16.75
C THR A 154 10.06 -4.84 -16.11
N THR A 155 10.15 -4.77 -14.81
CA THR A 155 10.92 -5.81 -14.11
C THR A 155 10.41 -7.11 -14.73
N PRO A 156 11.24 -7.94 -15.38
CA PRO A 156 10.77 -9.20 -15.92
C PRO A 156 9.91 -9.86 -14.85
N PRO A 157 8.72 -10.42 -15.19
CA PRO A 157 8.08 -11.30 -14.22
C PRO A 157 9.18 -12.25 -13.80
N PRO A 158 9.41 -12.45 -12.50
CA PRO A 158 10.48 -13.31 -12.06
C PRO A 158 10.32 -14.60 -12.86
N THR A 159 11.25 -14.86 -13.79
CA THR A 159 11.40 -16.20 -14.37
C THR A 159 11.57 -17.05 -13.15
N THR A 160 10.55 -17.89 -12.87
CA THR A 160 10.61 -18.84 -11.77
C THR A 160 11.96 -19.55 -11.90
N PRO A 161 12.93 -19.26 -11.06
CA PRO A 161 14.10 -20.11 -10.98
C PRO A 161 13.61 -21.48 -10.56
N PRO A 162 14.29 -22.58 -10.93
CA PRO A 162 14.05 -23.86 -10.26
C PRO A 162 14.16 -23.59 -8.76
N PRO A 163 13.44 -24.32 -7.88
CA PRO A 163 13.26 -23.99 -6.47
C PRO A 163 14.64 -23.78 -5.83
N THR A 164 15.06 -22.55 -5.82
CA THR A 164 16.17 -22.07 -5.00
C THR A 164 15.54 -21.62 -3.71
N THR A 165 16.11 -22.04 -2.61
CA THR A 165 15.85 -21.66 -1.23
C THR A 165 15.07 -20.36 -1.13
N PRO A 166 13.95 -20.29 -0.35
CA PRO A 166 13.21 -19.06 -0.11
C PRO A 166 14.17 -17.91 0.17
N PRO A 167 13.92 -16.66 -0.27
CA PRO A 167 14.68 -15.52 0.22
C PRO A 167 14.77 -15.64 1.74
N PRO A 168 15.91 -15.34 2.35
CA PRO A 168 16.02 -15.44 3.80
C PRO A 168 14.89 -14.61 4.42
N ALA A 169 14.25 -15.21 5.41
CA ALA A 169 13.33 -14.53 6.32
C ALA A 169 13.91 -13.17 6.71
N ALA A 170 13.02 -12.20 6.90
CA ALA A 170 13.33 -10.82 7.25
C ALA A 170 14.72 -10.67 7.88
N ASP A 171 15.63 -9.95 7.21
CA ASP A 171 17.00 -9.71 7.71
C ASP A 171 16.95 -9.03 9.09
N CYS A 172 16.74 -9.85 10.12
CA CYS A 172 16.85 -9.44 11.51
C CYS A 172 18.22 -9.96 11.99
N ASP A 173 19.03 -9.11 12.50
CA ASP A 173 20.39 -9.43 12.96
C ASP A 173 20.47 -10.26 14.26
N GLY A 174 19.37 -10.92 14.65
CA GLY A 174 19.28 -11.77 15.84
C GLY A 174 19.12 -11.01 17.16
N SER A 175 19.13 -9.68 17.14
CA SER A 175 18.84 -8.80 18.29
C SER A 175 17.37 -8.37 18.35
N ALA A 176 16.66 -8.52 17.25
CA ALA A 176 15.27 -8.09 17.12
C ALA A 176 14.35 -8.80 18.13
N VAL A 177 13.53 -8.01 18.83
CA VAL A 177 12.53 -8.51 19.79
C VAL A 177 11.35 -9.16 19.06
N ILE A 178 11.03 -8.67 17.88
CA ILE A 178 10.11 -9.30 16.93
C ILE A 178 10.85 -9.44 15.60
N CYS A 179 10.79 -10.66 15.03
CA CYS A 179 11.28 -10.95 13.70
C CYS A 179 10.47 -12.11 13.13
N THR A 180 9.59 -11.84 12.18
CA THR A 180 8.74 -12.87 11.58
C THR A 180 8.40 -12.56 10.13
N ASP A 181 8.38 -13.62 9.35
CA ASP A 181 7.81 -13.72 7.99
C ASP A 181 6.53 -14.58 8.00
N PHE A 182 6.00 -14.90 9.19
CA PHE A 182 4.83 -15.75 9.42
C PHE A 182 4.91 -17.18 8.84
N GLU A 183 6.08 -17.64 8.36
CA GLU A 183 6.24 -18.99 7.79
C GLU A 183 6.15 -20.10 8.85
N ASP A 184 6.36 -19.76 10.13
CA ASP A 184 6.17 -20.64 11.28
C ASP A 184 4.70 -20.93 11.62
N GLN A 185 3.78 -20.18 11.04
CA GLN A 185 2.34 -20.36 11.27
C GLN A 185 1.82 -21.63 10.59
N THR A 186 1.26 -22.54 11.35
CA THR A 186 0.83 -23.86 10.85
C THR A 186 -0.67 -23.99 10.58
N GLY A 187 -1.47 -23.09 11.12
CA GLY A 187 -2.94 -23.08 11.00
C GLY A 187 -3.48 -21.87 10.27
N SER A 188 -4.79 -21.78 10.17
CA SER A 188 -5.48 -20.59 9.62
C SER A 188 -5.65 -19.47 10.63
N ALA A 189 -5.54 -19.76 11.92
CA ALA A 189 -5.57 -18.74 12.98
C ALA A 189 -4.14 -18.38 13.39
N PRO A 190 -3.83 -17.10 13.64
CA PRO A 190 -2.55 -16.69 14.21
C PRO A 190 -2.27 -17.41 15.53
N SER A 191 -1.05 -17.89 15.72
CA SER A 191 -0.64 -18.73 16.84
C SER A 191 0.79 -18.44 17.30
N GLY A 192 1.26 -19.09 18.36
CA GLY A 192 2.61 -18.87 18.90
C GLY A 192 2.75 -17.47 19.47
N ASP A 193 3.66 -16.69 18.88
CA ASP A 193 3.95 -15.31 19.29
C ASP A 193 2.88 -14.31 18.80
N TRP A 194 1.87 -14.77 18.10
CA TRP A 194 0.80 -13.94 17.55
C TRP A 194 -0.58 -14.50 17.92
N ARG A 195 -1.51 -13.61 18.24
CA ARG A 195 -2.89 -13.99 18.57
C ARG A 195 -3.89 -12.96 18.07
N PHE A 196 -5.07 -13.41 17.67
CA PHE A 196 -6.19 -12.52 17.41
C PHE A 196 -6.63 -11.80 18.68
N THR A 197 -6.87 -10.50 18.59
CA THR A 197 -7.44 -9.66 19.65
C THR A 197 -8.41 -8.64 19.04
N ALA A 198 -9.43 -8.30 19.82
CA ALA A 198 -10.36 -7.24 19.48
C ALA A 198 -10.47 -6.30 20.70
N PRO A 199 -9.45 -5.43 20.91
CA PRO A 199 -9.46 -4.52 22.04
C PRO A 199 -10.67 -3.60 21.97
N ASP A 200 -11.25 -3.31 23.14
CA ASP A 200 -12.38 -2.42 23.36
C ASP A 200 -13.71 -2.89 22.75
N CYS A 201 -13.78 -3.26 21.47
CA CYS A 201 -15.05 -3.62 20.85
C CYS A 201 -14.89 -4.61 19.68
N GLN A 202 -15.40 -5.81 19.85
CA GLN A 202 -15.41 -6.86 18.81
C GLN A 202 -16.69 -6.80 17.98
N GLY A 203 -16.54 -6.79 16.67
CA GLY A 203 -17.63 -6.90 15.69
C GLY A 203 -17.44 -8.06 14.72
N THR A 204 -17.55 -7.78 13.43
CA THR A 204 -17.46 -8.77 12.34
C THR A 204 -16.12 -8.77 11.61
N GLY A 205 -15.18 -7.91 12.00
CA GLY A 205 -13.80 -7.96 11.50
C GLY A 205 -13.11 -9.25 11.89
N THR A 206 -12.26 -9.78 11.04
CA THR A 206 -11.54 -11.06 11.23
C THR A 206 -10.07 -10.94 10.90
N ALA A 207 -9.27 -11.83 11.46
CA ALA A 207 -7.88 -12.02 11.05
C ALA A 207 -7.55 -13.50 10.92
N ALA A 208 -6.70 -13.83 9.94
CA ALA A 208 -6.30 -15.19 9.63
C ALA A 208 -4.88 -15.21 9.06
N VAL A 209 -4.26 -16.39 9.07
CA VAL A 209 -3.06 -16.67 8.27
C VAL A 209 -3.51 -16.90 6.82
N ASP A 210 -2.94 -16.15 5.89
CA ASP A 210 -3.21 -16.26 4.45
C ASP A 210 -2.05 -17.00 3.77
N THR A 211 -2.38 -17.93 2.89
CA THR A 211 -1.42 -18.70 2.08
C THR A 211 -1.54 -18.38 0.58
N ALA A 212 -2.41 -17.45 0.22
CA ALA A 212 -2.61 -17.04 -1.17
C ALA A 212 -1.90 -15.72 -1.51
N VAL A 213 -1.66 -14.88 -0.50
CA VAL A 213 -1.01 -13.57 -0.65
C VAL A 213 0.07 -13.45 0.41
N ALA A 214 1.33 -13.39 0.00
CA ALA A 214 2.48 -13.16 0.87
C ALA A 214 3.43 -12.15 0.22
N HIS A 215 4.23 -11.44 1.01
CA HIS A 215 5.32 -10.60 0.50
C HIS A 215 6.56 -11.47 0.28
N SER A 216 6.96 -12.22 1.30
CA SER A 216 8.00 -13.23 1.19
C SER A 216 7.44 -14.63 1.53
N GLY A 217 8.16 -15.68 1.20
CA GLY A 217 7.73 -17.05 1.51
C GLY A 217 6.37 -17.43 0.92
N SER A 218 5.50 -17.94 1.75
CA SER A 218 4.18 -18.49 1.36
C SER A 218 3.04 -18.11 2.31
N ARG A 219 3.30 -17.33 3.34
CA ARG A 219 2.33 -16.95 4.36
C ARG A 219 2.42 -15.47 4.71
N SER A 220 1.29 -14.93 5.10
CA SER A 220 1.18 -13.61 5.71
C SER A 220 0.02 -13.59 6.70
N VAL A 221 -0.17 -12.50 7.41
CA VAL A 221 -1.38 -12.27 8.20
C VAL A 221 -2.33 -11.38 7.42
N ARG A 222 -3.56 -11.87 7.20
CA ARG A 222 -4.66 -11.15 6.57
C ARG A 222 -5.64 -10.67 7.63
N VAL A 223 -6.08 -9.43 7.48
CA VAL A 223 -7.15 -8.81 8.29
C VAL A 223 -8.24 -8.33 7.36
N ASP A 224 -9.46 -8.82 7.55
CA ASP A 224 -10.66 -8.33 6.88
C ASP A 224 -11.34 -7.31 7.78
N GLY A 225 -10.96 -6.05 7.62
CA GLY A 225 -11.44 -4.92 8.38
C GLY A 225 -12.85 -4.51 7.96
N LYS A 226 -13.68 -4.14 8.92
CA LYS A 226 -15.06 -3.70 8.71
C LYS A 226 -15.28 -2.28 9.17
N ALA A 227 -16.19 -1.59 8.48
CA ALA A 227 -16.64 -0.26 8.85
C ALA A 227 -17.39 -0.27 10.20
N GLY A 228 -17.33 0.87 10.88
CA GLY A 228 -18.00 1.09 12.16
C GLY A 228 -17.15 0.82 13.38
N TYR A 229 -17.40 1.60 14.42
CA TYR A 229 -16.59 1.65 15.63
C TYR A 229 -16.37 0.28 16.31
N CYS A 230 -17.38 -0.58 16.34
CA CYS A 230 -17.32 -1.89 16.98
C CYS A 230 -16.84 -3.01 16.04
N ASN A 231 -15.74 -2.80 15.32
CA ASN A 231 -15.17 -3.82 14.42
C ASN A 231 -13.65 -3.92 14.57
N HIS A 232 -13.14 -3.80 15.81
CA HIS A 232 -11.71 -3.95 16.06
C HIS A 232 -11.27 -5.39 15.78
N ALA A 233 -10.29 -5.56 14.93
CA ALA A 233 -9.74 -6.85 14.56
C ALA A 233 -8.22 -6.73 14.39
N PHE A 234 -7.46 -7.25 15.33
CA PHE A 234 -6.00 -7.17 15.34
C PHE A 234 -5.36 -8.53 15.56
N VAL A 235 -4.16 -8.68 14.99
CA VAL A 235 -3.21 -9.71 15.37
C VAL A 235 -2.15 -9.05 16.25
N SER A 236 -2.09 -9.46 17.50
CA SER A 236 -1.23 -8.89 18.54
C SER A 236 -0.03 -9.77 18.79
N SER A 237 1.16 -9.18 18.85
CA SER A 237 2.35 -9.86 19.35
C SER A 237 2.21 -10.20 20.83
N THR A 238 2.85 -11.29 21.26
CA THR A 238 3.01 -11.64 22.68
C THR A 238 4.31 -11.11 23.26
N ALA A 239 5.21 -10.59 22.42
CA ALA A 239 6.47 -9.99 22.85
C ALA A 239 6.23 -8.73 23.67
N ASP A 240 6.96 -8.60 24.77
CA ASP A 240 6.99 -7.37 25.58
C ASP A 240 7.97 -6.38 24.98
N LEU A 241 7.46 -5.26 24.48
CA LEU A 241 8.26 -4.20 23.86
C LEU A 241 8.70 -3.13 24.87
N SER A 242 8.30 -3.18 26.13
CA SER A 242 8.54 -2.13 27.13
C SER A 242 10.02 -1.83 27.38
N ALA A 243 10.90 -2.79 27.10
CA ALA A 243 12.35 -2.67 27.27
C ALA A 243 13.08 -2.22 25.99
N VAL A 244 12.38 -2.13 24.84
CA VAL A 244 13.01 -1.70 23.57
C VAL A 244 13.28 -0.20 23.63
N GLY A 245 14.52 0.18 23.42
CA GLY A 245 14.92 1.59 23.47
C GLY A 245 16.45 1.77 23.46
N PRO A 246 16.94 3.03 23.43
CA PRO A 246 16.20 4.30 23.56
C PRO A 246 15.32 4.64 22.36
N VAL A 247 15.57 4.10 21.19
CA VAL A 247 14.72 4.22 20.00
C VAL A 247 14.21 2.84 19.62
N MET A 248 12.90 2.73 19.45
CA MET A 248 12.26 1.54 18.93
C MET A 248 12.04 1.69 17.43
N TYR A 249 12.66 0.83 16.65
CA TYR A 249 12.48 0.74 15.21
C TYR A 249 11.50 -0.38 14.88
N VAL A 250 10.56 -0.08 14.00
CA VAL A 250 9.57 -1.05 13.52
C VAL A 250 9.55 -1.04 12.01
N ARG A 251 9.53 -2.23 11.42
CA ARG A 251 9.30 -2.45 9.99
C ARG A 251 8.19 -3.46 9.82
N MET A 252 7.38 -3.24 8.78
CA MET A 252 6.44 -4.23 8.26
C MET A 252 6.24 -4.01 6.77
N TRP A 253 5.99 -5.09 6.05
CA TRP A 253 5.40 -4.99 4.73
C TRP A 253 3.89 -5.05 4.89
N VAL A 254 3.22 -4.09 4.30
CA VAL A 254 1.76 -3.96 4.35
C VAL A 254 1.21 -3.84 2.94
N ARG A 255 0.13 -4.55 2.66
CA ARG A 255 -0.67 -4.44 1.44
C ARG A 255 -2.12 -4.26 1.83
N HIS A 256 -2.86 -3.43 1.10
CA HIS A 256 -4.28 -3.25 1.35
C HIS A 256 -5.06 -3.04 0.04
N THR A 257 -6.39 -3.15 0.10
CA THR A 257 -7.24 -3.15 -1.09
C THR A 257 -7.94 -1.83 -1.34
N THR A 258 -8.30 -1.10 -0.29
CA THR A 258 -9.17 0.08 -0.38
C THR A 258 -8.41 1.32 0.05
N ALA A 259 -8.47 2.39 -0.73
CA ALA A 259 -7.81 3.65 -0.37
C ALA A 259 -8.25 4.14 1.02
N LEU A 260 -7.30 4.72 1.77
CA LEU A 260 -7.57 5.29 3.08
C LEU A 260 -8.76 6.25 3.01
N PRO A 261 -9.77 6.12 3.88
CA PRO A 261 -10.97 6.95 3.83
C PRO A 261 -10.73 8.36 4.36
N SER A 262 -11.75 9.21 4.24
CA SER A 262 -11.76 10.51 4.93
C SER A 262 -11.94 10.39 6.45
N ALA A 263 -12.61 9.35 6.90
CA ALA A 263 -12.76 9.04 8.32
C ALA A 263 -11.47 8.43 8.89
N HIS A 264 -11.28 8.54 10.21
CA HIS A 264 -10.13 7.94 10.89
C HIS A 264 -10.20 6.41 10.86
N VAL A 265 -9.09 5.80 10.48
CA VAL A 265 -8.86 4.35 10.55
C VAL A 265 -7.49 4.08 11.15
N THR A 266 -7.35 2.93 11.83
CA THR A 266 -6.10 2.45 12.41
C THR A 266 -5.80 1.06 11.87
N PHE A 267 -4.56 0.81 11.44
CA PHE A 267 -4.12 -0.53 11.05
C PHE A 267 -2.86 -1.00 11.82
N VAL A 268 -2.21 -0.11 12.58
CA VAL A 268 -1.19 -0.47 13.58
C VAL A 268 -1.56 0.19 14.91
N SER A 269 -1.53 -0.56 15.99
CA SER A 269 -1.82 -0.07 17.34
C SER A 269 -0.72 -0.53 18.30
N LEU A 270 -0.18 0.41 19.07
CA LEU A 270 0.88 0.18 20.04
C LEU A 270 0.39 0.66 21.40
N PRO A 271 -0.11 -0.24 22.27
CA PRO A 271 -0.48 0.13 23.63
C PRO A 271 0.68 0.80 24.36
N ASP A 272 0.45 1.98 24.93
CA ASP A 272 1.47 2.81 25.56
C ASP A 272 1.28 2.85 27.07
N SER A 273 2.20 2.26 27.82
CA SER A 273 2.16 2.24 29.29
C SER A 273 2.31 3.63 29.91
N SER A 274 2.99 4.56 29.23
CA SER A 274 3.10 5.96 29.68
C SER A 274 1.78 6.72 29.60
N GLN A 275 0.79 6.15 28.87
CA GLN A 275 -0.54 6.71 28.64
C GLN A 275 -1.65 5.83 29.28
N GLY A 276 -1.32 4.99 30.25
CA GLY A 276 -2.27 4.10 30.90
C GLY A 276 -2.79 2.99 29.99
N GLY A 277 -2.02 2.58 28.98
CA GLY A 277 -2.36 1.55 28.00
C GLY A 277 -3.12 2.07 26.78
N ARG A 278 -3.43 3.38 26.71
CA ARG A 278 -3.95 4.00 25.48
C ARG A 278 -2.92 3.91 24.38
N SER A 279 -3.36 3.64 23.16
CA SER A 279 -2.45 3.32 22.07
C SER A 279 -1.90 4.54 21.35
N LEU A 280 -0.66 4.43 20.86
CA LEU A 280 -0.23 5.12 19.66
C LEU A 280 -0.76 4.34 18.45
N ARG A 281 -1.33 5.01 17.49
CA ARG A 281 -2.00 4.40 16.34
C ARG A 281 -1.43 4.92 15.04
N VAL A 282 -1.11 4.01 14.11
CA VAL A 282 -0.83 4.32 12.70
C VAL A 282 -2.02 3.90 11.87
N GLY A 283 -2.45 4.77 11.02
CA GLY A 283 -3.56 4.51 10.12
C GLY A 283 -3.70 5.60 9.09
N GLY A 284 -4.91 6.12 8.93
CA GLY A 284 -5.17 7.21 8.02
C GLY A 284 -6.41 8.01 8.37
N GLN A 285 -6.40 9.22 7.85
CA GLN A 285 -7.54 10.13 7.84
C GLN A 285 -7.39 11.10 6.67
N ASN A 286 -8.49 11.57 6.11
CA ASN A 286 -8.48 12.45 4.95
C ASN A 286 -7.72 11.88 3.74
N GLY A 287 -7.70 10.56 3.58
CA GLY A 287 -7.04 9.86 2.47
C GLY A 287 -5.52 9.71 2.60
N ALA A 288 -4.92 10.10 3.70
CA ALA A 288 -3.48 10.09 3.91
C ALA A 288 -3.09 9.36 5.20
N LEU A 289 -1.87 8.84 5.26
CA LEU A 289 -1.28 8.25 6.46
C LEU A 289 -1.27 9.25 7.61
N GLN A 290 -1.55 8.79 8.82
CA GLN A 290 -1.59 9.62 10.01
C GLN A 290 -1.27 8.80 11.25
N TRP A 291 -0.54 9.40 12.19
CA TRP A 291 -0.51 8.96 13.56
C TRP A 291 -1.63 9.62 14.36
N ASN A 292 -2.19 8.86 15.28
CA ASN A 292 -3.12 9.36 16.29
C ASN A 292 -2.70 8.84 17.67
N ARG A 293 -2.75 9.71 18.66
CA ARG A 293 -2.52 9.36 20.05
C ARG A 293 -3.87 9.26 20.77
N GLU A 294 -4.30 8.05 21.07
CA GLU A 294 -5.62 7.75 21.62
C GLU A 294 -5.96 8.51 22.91
N SER A 295 -4.95 8.86 23.70
CA SER A 295 -5.17 9.46 25.02
C SER A 295 -5.66 10.92 24.98
N ASP A 296 -5.45 11.64 23.87
CA ASP A 296 -5.80 13.06 23.71
C ASP A 296 -6.18 13.44 22.29
N ASP A 297 -6.34 12.45 21.40
CA ASP A 297 -6.65 12.62 19.97
C ASP A 297 -5.66 13.51 19.19
N ALA A 298 -4.47 13.73 19.73
CA ALA A 298 -3.43 14.43 18.99
C ALA A 298 -3.03 13.63 17.74
N THR A 299 -2.87 14.34 16.63
CA THR A 299 -2.50 13.72 15.34
C THR A 299 -1.17 14.24 14.83
N LEU A 300 -0.49 13.39 14.05
CA LEU A 300 0.71 13.72 13.31
C LEU A 300 0.55 13.20 11.87
N PRO A 301 0.52 14.10 10.86
CA PRO A 301 0.49 15.55 10.98
C PRO A 301 -0.83 16.06 11.57
N ALA A 302 -0.90 17.36 11.84
CA ALA A 302 -2.15 18.00 12.19
C ALA A 302 -3.21 17.80 11.10
N GLN A 303 -4.49 17.78 11.49
CA GLN A 303 -5.62 17.55 10.57
C GLN A 303 -5.95 18.75 9.68
N SER A 304 -5.14 19.79 9.68
CA SER A 304 -5.29 20.91 8.75
C SER A 304 -5.04 20.47 7.31
N PRO A 305 -5.61 21.14 6.30
CA PRO A 305 -5.30 20.85 4.90
C PRO A 305 -3.79 20.92 4.58
N ALA A 306 -3.06 21.83 5.24
CA ALA A 306 -1.61 21.96 5.09
C ALA A 306 -0.87 20.75 5.69
N GLY A 307 -1.27 20.30 6.87
CA GLY A 307 -0.70 19.11 7.51
C GLY A 307 -0.95 17.84 6.71
N VAL A 308 -2.20 17.60 6.29
CA VAL A 308 -2.56 16.45 5.46
C VAL A 308 -1.76 16.43 4.15
N ALA A 309 -1.50 17.59 3.54
CA ALA A 309 -0.71 17.70 2.31
C ALA A 309 0.78 17.32 2.50
N LEU A 310 1.30 17.31 3.72
CA LEU A 310 2.64 16.86 4.06
C LEU A 310 2.73 15.34 4.30
N SER A 311 1.61 14.66 4.37
CA SER A 311 1.53 13.21 4.40
C SER A 311 1.27 12.64 3.00
N ARG A 312 1.03 11.34 2.91
CA ARG A 312 0.75 10.66 1.65
C ARG A 312 -0.25 9.51 1.83
N PRO A 313 -1.01 9.13 0.80
CA PRO A 313 -1.81 7.92 0.84
C PRO A 313 -0.91 6.68 0.96
N LEU A 314 -1.44 5.61 1.52
CA LEU A 314 -0.86 4.28 1.41
C LEU A 314 -1.31 3.69 0.06
N PRO A 315 -0.38 3.29 -0.85
CA PRO A 315 -0.75 2.74 -2.14
C PRO A 315 -1.48 1.40 -2.02
N THR A 316 -2.61 1.25 -2.72
CA THR A 316 -3.42 0.02 -2.71
C THR A 316 -2.89 -1.04 -3.67
N GLY A 317 -3.21 -2.31 -3.40
CA GLY A 317 -2.97 -3.44 -4.31
C GLY A 317 -1.51 -3.88 -4.44
N SER A 318 -0.57 -3.21 -3.81
CA SER A 318 0.86 -3.52 -3.82
C SER A 318 1.44 -3.52 -2.42
N TRP A 319 2.46 -4.33 -2.20
CA TRP A 319 3.19 -4.36 -0.94
C TRP A 319 3.99 -3.07 -0.75
N GLN A 320 3.89 -2.49 0.44
CA GLN A 320 4.60 -1.29 0.85
C GLN A 320 5.40 -1.59 2.10
N CYS A 321 6.67 -1.23 2.09
CA CYS A 321 7.48 -1.26 3.31
C CYS A 321 7.15 -0.02 4.15
N LEU A 322 6.46 -0.22 5.27
CA LEU A 322 6.19 0.83 6.25
C LEU A 322 7.18 0.66 7.41
N ARG A 323 7.91 1.73 7.70
CA ARG A 323 8.85 1.78 8.82
C ARG A 323 8.59 3.00 9.67
N PHE A 324 8.85 2.86 10.96
CA PHE A 324 8.86 4.00 11.87
C PHE A 324 9.86 3.80 13.02
N ALA A 325 10.30 4.91 13.56
CA ALA A 325 11.14 4.98 14.74
C ALA A 325 10.42 5.78 15.82
N ILE A 326 10.38 5.28 17.04
CA ILE A 326 9.78 5.93 18.20
C ILE A 326 10.87 6.14 19.23
N ASP A 327 11.17 7.40 19.56
CA ASP A 327 12.06 7.70 20.67
C ASP A 327 11.32 7.48 22.00
N THR A 328 11.81 6.53 22.78
CA THR A 328 11.24 6.21 24.10
C THR A 328 11.82 7.06 25.22
N THR A 329 12.67 8.03 24.93
CA THR A 329 13.28 8.99 25.87
C THR A 329 12.84 10.43 25.66
N ALA A 330 12.32 10.72 24.46
CA ALA A 330 11.81 12.03 24.04
C ALA A 330 10.52 11.84 23.20
N PRO A 331 9.72 12.88 22.95
CA PRO A 331 8.52 12.76 22.11
C PRO A 331 8.83 12.72 20.60
N GLY A 332 9.96 12.13 20.21
CA GLY A 332 10.41 12.00 18.82
C GLY A 332 9.77 10.82 18.09
N LEU A 333 9.48 11.02 16.80
CA LEU A 333 8.89 10.01 15.94
C LEU A 333 9.23 10.27 14.48
N ASP A 334 9.62 9.23 13.76
CA ASP A 334 9.87 9.25 12.33
C ASP A 334 9.10 8.15 11.62
N THR A 335 8.65 8.41 10.39
CA THR A 335 7.97 7.40 9.58
C THR A 335 8.46 7.44 8.13
N TRP A 336 8.68 6.26 7.55
CA TRP A 336 9.08 6.08 6.15
C TRP A 336 8.10 5.17 5.44
N LEU A 337 7.85 5.48 4.18
CA LEU A 337 7.20 4.60 3.23
C LEU A 337 8.21 4.25 2.14
N GLY A 338 8.61 2.98 2.09
CA GLY A 338 9.80 2.57 1.34
C GLY A 338 11.06 3.22 1.91
N THR A 339 11.84 3.86 1.04
CA THR A 339 13.07 4.59 1.42
C THR A 339 12.83 6.05 1.79
N GLU A 340 11.62 6.57 1.54
CA GLU A 340 11.32 8.00 1.72
C GLU A 340 10.68 8.28 3.09
N GLN A 341 11.26 9.19 3.85
CA GLN A 341 10.64 9.76 5.04
C GLN A 341 9.39 10.54 4.64
N VAL A 342 8.31 10.38 5.40
CA VAL A 342 7.07 11.14 5.19
C VAL A 342 7.14 12.43 5.99
N PRO A 343 7.23 13.61 5.34
CA PRO A 343 7.51 14.87 6.05
C PRO A 343 6.50 15.22 7.15
N GLY A 344 5.22 14.92 6.93
CA GLY A 344 4.17 15.15 7.92
C GLY A 344 4.12 14.13 9.06
N LEU A 345 4.86 13.03 8.96
CA LEU A 345 4.91 11.97 9.98
C LEU A 345 6.26 11.99 10.71
N HIS A 346 6.72 13.19 11.05
CA HIS A 346 7.98 13.48 11.71
C HIS A 346 7.75 14.40 12.90
N ALA A 347 8.29 14.04 14.05
CA ALA A 347 8.31 14.87 15.25
C ALA A 347 9.74 14.89 15.82
N ASP A 348 10.38 16.05 15.81
CA ASP A 348 11.80 16.20 16.20
C ASP A 348 11.99 16.89 17.57
N GLY A 349 10.89 17.15 18.27
CA GLY A 349 10.91 17.86 19.55
C GLY A 349 10.84 19.38 19.44
N VAL A 350 10.85 19.94 18.21
CA VAL A 350 10.66 21.37 17.96
C VAL A 350 9.30 21.60 17.33
N PRO A 351 8.33 22.23 18.04
CA PRO A 351 6.96 22.35 17.53
C PRO A 351 6.90 23.10 16.19
N THR A 352 6.40 22.41 15.17
CA THR A 352 6.18 22.93 13.82
C THR A 352 4.69 22.99 13.53
N GLN A 353 4.21 24.19 13.12
CA GLN A 353 2.80 24.36 12.75
C GLN A 353 2.40 23.39 11.63
N ASP A 354 1.16 22.89 11.70
CA ASP A 354 0.57 21.94 10.77
C ASP A 354 1.25 20.55 10.73
N ILE A 355 2.36 20.33 11.43
CA ILE A 355 3.01 19.03 11.54
C ILE A 355 2.81 18.47 12.95
N ASP A 356 3.63 18.85 13.90
CA ASP A 356 3.78 18.19 15.20
C ASP A 356 3.47 19.08 16.41
N GLN A 357 3.04 20.31 16.21
CA GLN A 357 2.75 21.25 17.30
C GLN A 357 1.76 20.67 18.31
N GLN A 358 0.68 20.01 17.84
CA GLN A 358 -0.30 19.36 18.70
C GLN A 358 0.29 18.10 19.34
N TRP A 359 1.06 17.33 18.58
CA TRP A 359 1.74 16.13 19.04
C TRP A 359 2.70 16.44 20.19
N LEU A 360 3.51 17.48 20.06
CA LEU A 360 4.50 17.91 21.02
C LEU A 360 3.92 18.72 22.20
N ALA A 361 2.63 18.99 22.22
CA ALA A 361 1.96 19.55 23.41
C ALA A 361 2.05 18.62 24.63
N ARG A 362 2.32 17.32 24.41
CA ARG A 362 2.64 16.35 25.45
C ARG A 362 4.12 15.96 25.37
N THR A 363 4.80 16.12 26.50
CA THR A 363 6.26 15.89 26.60
C THR A 363 6.64 14.53 27.20
N THR A 364 5.66 13.74 27.68
CA THR A 364 5.92 12.40 28.20
C THR A 364 6.32 11.47 27.06
N PRO A 365 7.52 10.86 27.11
CA PRO A 365 7.95 9.93 26.07
C PRO A 365 7.06 8.71 25.98
N PRO A 366 6.82 8.18 24.80
CA PRO A 366 6.02 6.96 24.63
C PRO A 366 6.74 5.71 25.19
N ARG A 367 5.96 4.74 25.65
CA ARG A 367 6.42 3.44 26.15
C ARG A 367 5.54 2.32 25.58
N PRO A 368 5.66 1.99 24.29
CA PRO A 368 4.92 0.89 23.71
C PRO A 368 5.22 -0.43 24.41
N THR A 369 4.19 -1.25 24.58
CA THR A 369 4.31 -2.55 25.28
C THR A 369 4.04 -3.74 24.39
N ALA A 370 3.35 -3.56 23.25
CA ALA A 370 3.07 -4.60 22.28
C ALA A 370 2.85 -3.98 20.88
N LEU A 371 2.96 -4.79 19.84
CA LEU A 371 2.59 -4.45 18.48
C LEU A 371 1.30 -5.16 18.10
N ARG A 372 0.33 -4.44 17.57
CA ARG A 372 -0.93 -4.95 17.02
C ARG A 372 -1.07 -4.51 15.57
N LEU A 373 -1.29 -5.47 14.69
CA LEU A 373 -1.49 -5.29 13.25
C LEU A 373 -2.94 -5.64 12.92
N GLY A 374 -3.67 -4.77 12.27
CA GLY A 374 -5.08 -5.06 12.05
C GLY A 374 -5.91 -3.91 11.55
N TRP A 375 -7.09 -3.72 12.15
CA TRP A 375 -8.06 -2.74 11.72
C TRP A 375 -8.93 -2.22 12.86
N GLU A 376 -9.13 -0.92 12.84
CA GLU A 376 -10.10 -0.18 13.62
C GLU A 376 -10.62 0.96 12.76
N SER A 377 -11.93 1.15 12.67
CA SER A 377 -12.56 2.20 11.86
C SER A 377 -13.61 2.94 12.66
N TYR A 378 -13.66 4.25 12.51
CA TYR A 378 -14.62 5.12 13.22
C TYR A 378 -15.85 5.47 12.40
N GLY A 379 -16.03 4.97 11.20
CA GLY A 379 -17.18 5.31 10.41
C GLY A 379 -17.32 4.54 9.11
N SER A 380 -16.52 4.85 8.15
CA SER A 380 -16.57 4.27 6.81
C SER A 380 -15.28 3.54 6.48
N GLY A 381 -15.40 2.59 5.58
CA GLY A 381 -14.26 1.88 5.01
C GLY A 381 -14.15 0.46 5.54
N ASP A 382 -14.61 -0.49 4.72
CA ASP A 382 -14.13 -1.86 4.76
C ASP A 382 -12.81 -1.90 4.03
N ASP A 383 -11.83 -2.62 4.56
CA ASP A 383 -10.56 -2.87 3.86
C ASP A 383 -10.06 -4.27 4.18
N THR A 384 -9.33 -4.86 3.25
CA THR A 384 -8.57 -6.08 3.50
C THR A 384 -7.10 -5.73 3.47
N LEU A 385 -6.41 -6.05 4.57
CA LEU A 385 -4.98 -5.79 4.73
C LEU A 385 -4.23 -7.11 4.87
N TRP A 386 -3.00 -7.11 4.40
CA TRP A 386 -2.01 -8.15 4.67
C TRP A 386 -0.77 -7.53 5.28
N PHE A 387 -0.21 -8.24 6.26
CA PHE A 387 1.04 -7.87 6.93
C PHE A 387 2.02 -9.01 6.81
N ASP A 388 3.27 -8.69 6.54
CA ASP A 388 4.34 -9.65 6.36
C ASP A 388 5.69 -9.04 6.73
N ASP A 389 6.72 -9.88 6.91
CA ASP A 389 8.10 -9.49 7.21
C ASP A 389 8.18 -8.42 8.30
N VAL A 390 7.64 -8.73 9.47
CA VAL A 390 7.52 -7.79 10.59
C VAL A 390 8.74 -7.89 11.50
N ALA A 391 9.33 -6.75 11.81
CA ALA A 391 10.46 -6.67 12.74
C ALA A 391 10.34 -5.50 13.71
N VAL A 392 10.80 -5.70 14.94
CA VAL A 392 10.97 -4.67 15.98
C VAL A 392 12.31 -4.82 16.63
N ASP A 393 13.12 -3.75 16.65
CA ASP A 393 14.47 -3.73 17.23
C ASP A 393 14.78 -2.37 17.88
N SER A 394 15.86 -2.30 18.62
CA SER A 394 16.50 -1.06 19.10
C SER A 394 17.51 -0.48 18.09
N SER A 395 17.79 -1.19 17.01
CA SER A 395 18.66 -0.77 15.91
C SER A 395 17.84 -0.47 14.64
N PRO A 396 18.29 0.44 13.77
CA PRO A 396 17.59 0.74 12.52
C PRO A 396 17.38 -0.49 11.64
N ILE A 397 16.16 -0.65 11.12
CA ILE A 397 15.78 -1.77 10.24
C ILE A 397 15.52 -1.24 8.83
N GLY A 398 16.12 -1.87 7.84
CA GLY A 398 15.88 -1.58 6.42
C GLY A 398 14.58 -2.20 5.89
N CYS A 399 14.20 -1.89 4.67
CA CYS A 399 13.23 -2.65 3.90
C CYS A 399 13.97 -3.84 3.25
#